data_41895f43a417fe89d49d86719a7c279e
#
_entry.id   41895f43a417fe89d49d86719a7c279e
#
_cell.length_a   1.000
_cell.length_b   1.000
_cell.length_c   1.000
_cell.angle_alpha   90.00
_cell.angle_beta   90.00
_cell.angle_gamma   90.00
#
_symmetry.space_group_name_H-M   'P 1'
#
loop_
_entity.id
_entity.type
_entity.pdbx_description
1 polymer ?
#
loop_
_entity_poly.entity_id
_entity_poly.type
_entity_poly.pdbx_seq_one_letter_code
_entity_poly.pdbx_strand_id
1 'polypeptide(L)'
;MNKKKEIINKLQSITGKNSIGGVFNDWIHLMAYTLSNTLDHKHQKEREALYLQTIAKYTTVQAVTFRECLDLLVNAMESETIDWLGEIYMELSLANKSMGQCFTPNHVARLMAELSLPSIIAEIEEKGRIHYYEPCCGSGSMIIALASALKDKEYNSQTKLTIHCEDLDQTCLLMCYVQLSILGIKAKCQVKNTLTNEVFSTWQTPFSILFG
;
A
#
# COMPACT_ATOMS: atom_id res chain seq x y z
N MET A 1 -14.23 4.89 -17.85
CA MET A 1 -14.98 4.18 -16.78
C MET A 1 -14.23 4.40 -15.47
N ASN A 2 -14.91 4.65 -14.36
CA ASN A 2 -14.22 4.91 -13.07
C ASN A 2 -13.63 3.59 -12.52
N LYS A 3 -12.33 3.40 -12.66
CA LYS A 3 -11.60 2.18 -12.25
C LYS A 3 -11.88 1.81 -10.79
N LYS A 4 -12.00 2.80 -9.89
CA LYS A 4 -12.35 2.59 -8.48
C LYS A 4 -13.69 1.88 -8.32
N LYS A 5 -14.73 2.37 -8.98
CA LYS A 5 -16.07 1.74 -8.95
C LYS A 5 -16.06 0.33 -9.55
N GLU A 6 -15.26 0.10 -10.58
CA GLU A 6 -15.13 -1.23 -11.17
C GLU A 6 -14.51 -2.24 -10.20
N ILE A 7 -13.41 -1.87 -9.52
CA ILE A 7 -12.81 -2.70 -8.46
C ILE A 7 -13.83 -2.97 -7.35
N ILE A 8 -14.52 -1.95 -6.86
CA ILE A 8 -15.54 -2.08 -5.81
C ILE A 8 -16.64 -3.06 -6.22
N ASN A 9 -17.20 -2.90 -7.42
CA ASN A 9 -18.26 -3.76 -7.92
C ASN A 9 -17.79 -5.23 -8.04
N LYS A 10 -16.57 -5.45 -8.52
CA LYS A 10 -15.98 -6.78 -8.61
C LYS A 10 -15.81 -7.43 -7.23
N LEU A 11 -15.26 -6.71 -6.26
CA LEU A 11 -15.12 -7.21 -4.88
C LEU A 11 -16.48 -7.50 -4.25
N GLN A 12 -17.48 -6.63 -4.46
CA GLN A 12 -18.85 -6.85 -3.98
C GLN A 12 -19.51 -8.09 -4.61
N SER A 13 -19.23 -8.38 -5.88
CA SER A 13 -19.80 -9.52 -6.59
C SER A 13 -19.36 -10.88 -6.04
N ILE A 14 -18.23 -10.92 -5.33
CA ILE A 14 -17.66 -12.15 -4.77
C ILE A 14 -17.84 -12.30 -3.25
N THR A 15 -18.58 -11.41 -2.60
CA THR A 15 -18.80 -11.46 -1.14
C THR A 15 -19.43 -12.77 -0.70
N GLY A 16 -20.46 -13.27 -1.41
CA GLY A 16 -21.13 -14.49 -1.04
C GLY A 16 -21.64 -14.45 0.40
N LYS A 17 -21.11 -15.31 1.28
CA LYS A 17 -21.38 -15.34 2.72
C LYS A 17 -20.46 -14.41 3.54
N ASN A 18 -19.41 -13.88 2.94
CA ASN A 18 -18.43 -13.02 3.58
C ASN A 18 -18.90 -11.56 3.59
N SER A 19 -18.47 -10.77 4.57
CA SER A 19 -18.65 -9.32 4.51
C SER A 19 -17.72 -8.71 3.46
N ILE A 20 -18.10 -7.56 2.90
CA ILE A 20 -17.22 -6.83 1.96
C ILE A 20 -15.90 -6.44 2.62
N GLY A 21 -15.89 -6.13 3.92
CA GLY A 21 -14.67 -5.88 4.67
C GLY A 21 -13.76 -7.09 4.74
N GLY A 22 -14.32 -8.29 4.97
CA GLY A 22 -13.57 -9.55 4.95
C GLY A 22 -12.98 -9.84 3.57
N VAL A 23 -13.75 -9.66 2.50
CA VAL A 23 -13.28 -9.84 1.12
C VAL A 23 -12.17 -8.85 0.77
N PHE A 24 -12.34 -7.59 1.12
CA PHE A 24 -11.32 -6.57 0.90
C PHE A 24 -10.01 -6.89 1.66
N ASN A 25 -10.14 -7.23 2.94
CA ASN A 25 -8.99 -7.60 3.76
C ASN A 25 -8.25 -8.83 3.21
N ASP A 26 -8.99 -9.89 2.82
CA ASP A 26 -8.40 -11.07 2.19
C ASP A 26 -7.69 -10.71 0.87
N TRP A 27 -8.27 -9.82 0.04
CA TRP A 27 -7.64 -9.34 -1.19
C TRP A 27 -6.32 -8.61 -0.94
N ILE A 28 -6.28 -7.69 0.04
CA ILE A 28 -5.04 -6.97 0.43
C ILE A 28 -3.97 -7.96 0.88
N HIS A 29 -4.32 -8.93 1.73
CA HIS A 29 -3.39 -9.94 2.21
C HIS A 29 -2.85 -10.84 1.07
N LEU A 30 -3.72 -11.29 0.16
CA LEU A 30 -3.32 -12.09 -0.99
C LEU A 30 -2.33 -11.35 -1.89
N MET A 31 -2.56 -10.05 -2.17
CA MET A 31 -1.61 -9.22 -2.90
C MET A 31 -0.28 -9.07 -2.16
N ALA A 32 -0.32 -8.79 -0.86
CA ALA A 32 0.88 -8.62 -0.05
C ALA A 32 1.73 -9.90 0.00
N TYR A 33 1.11 -11.06 0.21
CA TYR A 33 1.81 -12.35 0.19
C TYR A 33 2.42 -12.62 -1.18
N THR A 34 1.67 -12.42 -2.26
CA THR A 34 2.16 -12.64 -3.64
C THR A 34 3.40 -11.78 -3.91
N LEU A 35 3.36 -10.49 -3.61
CA LEU A 35 4.48 -9.57 -3.82
C LEU A 35 5.69 -9.94 -2.95
N SER A 36 5.45 -10.29 -1.69
CA SER A 36 6.51 -10.66 -0.76
C SER A 36 7.19 -11.97 -1.12
N ASN A 37 6.40 -13.01 -1.46
CA ASN A 37 6.92 -14.36 -1.71
C ASN A 37 7.84 -14.43 -2.93
N THR A 38 7.85 -13.41 -3.80
CA THR A 38 8.76 -13.37 -4.94
C THR A 38 10.22 -13.22 -4.55
N LEU A 39 10.53 -12.52 -3.45
CA LEU A 39 11.90 -12.15 -3.08
C LEU A 39 12.23 -12.31 -1.59
N ASP A 40 11.26 -12.21 -0.68
CA ASP A 40 11.49 -12.36 0.77
C ASP A 40 11.50 -13.85 1.17
N HIS A 41 12.57 -14.53 0.81
CA HIS A 41 12.74 -15.97 1.10
C HIS A 41 12.72 -16.31 2.59
N LYS A 42 13.06 -15.35 3.46
CA LYS A 42 13.06 -15.53 4.92
C LYS A 42 11.66 -15.83 5.45
N HIS A 43 10.65 -15.15 4.94
CA HIS A 43 9.25 -15.26 5.40
C HIS A 43 8.37 -16.04 4.42
N GLN A 44 8.91 -16.49 3.29
CA GLN A 44 8.16 -17.11 2.19
C GLN A 44 7.33 -18.31 2.64
N LYS A 45 7.92 -19.25 3.40
CA LYS A 45 7.21 -20.45 3.83
C LYS A 45 5.97 -20.16 4.67
N GLU A 46 6.08 -19.22 5.60
CA GLU A 46 4.98 -18.79 6.46
C GLU A 46 3.90 -18.06 5.64
N ARG A 47 4.32 -17.07 4.84
CA ARG A 47 3.40 -16.26 4.03
C ARG A 47 2.72 -17.07 2.93
N GLU A 48 3.39 -18.08 2.36
CA GLU A 48 2.78 -19.00 1.42
C GLU A 48 1.68 -19.84 2.07
N ALA A 49 1.92 -20.35 3.27
CA ALA A 49 0.89 -21.08 4.03
C ALA A 49 -0.35 -20.21 4.31
N LEU A 50 -0.15 -18.93 4.69
CA LEU A 50 -1.22 -17.96 4.89
C LEU A 50 -1.94 -17.61 3.58
N TYR A 51 -1.22 -17.47 2.48
CA TYR A 51 -1.79 -17.29 1.14
C TYR A 51 -2.73 -18.46 0.79
N LEU A 52 -2.24 -19.70 0.89
CA LEU A 52 -3.02 -20.89 0.59
C LEU A 52 -4.25 -21.02 1.48
N GLN A 53 -4.12 -20.74 2.78
CA GLN A 53 -5.24 -20.73 3.71
C GLN A 53 -6.30 -19.68 3.34
N THR A 54 -5.86 -18.50 2.91
CA THR A 54 -6.75 -17.41 2.55
C THR A 54 -7.46 -17.70 1.24
N ILE A 55 -6.73 -18.10 0.20
CA ILE A 55 -7.32 -18.34 -1.12
C ILE A 55 -8.26 -19.57 -1.14
N ALA A 56 -8.04 -20.55 -0.26
CA ALA A 56 -8.90 -21.71 -0.12
C ALA A 56 -10.35 -21.38 0.32
N LYS A 57 -10.61 -20.18 0.84
CA LYS A 57 -11.96 -19.69 1.16
C LYS A 57 -12.79 -19.36 -0.09
N TYR A 58 -12.14 -19.28 -1.25
CA TYR A 58 -12.71 -18.76 -2.49
C TYR A 58 -12.70 -19.82 -3.59
N THR A 59 -13.70 -19.76 -4.46
CA THR A 59 -13.74 -20.58 -5.68
C THR A 59 -12.71 -20.08 -6.70
N THR A 60 -12.38 -20.91 -7.69
CA THR A 60 -11.49 -20.52 -8.80
C THR A 60 -11.97 -19.26 -9.52
N VAL A 61 -13.29 -19.10 -9.73
CA VAL A 61 -13.88 -17.90 -10.35
C VAL A 61 -13.64 -16.65 -9.50
N GLN A 62 -13.85 -16.75 -8.19
CA GLN A 62 -13.60 -15.64 -7.27
C GLN A 62 -12.11 -15.29 -7.18
N ALA A 63 -11.22 -16.30 -7.22
CA ALA A 63 -9.77 -16.06 -7.28
C ALA A 63 -9.35 -15.31 -8.56
N VAL A 64 -9.96 -15.63 -9.71
CA VAL A 64 -9.75 -14.87 -10.95
C VAL A 64 -10.21 -13.42 -10.79
N THR A 65 -11.34 -13.17 -10.11
CA THR A 65 -11.82 -11.80 -9.85
C THR A 65 -10.82 -10.99 -9.02
N PHE A 66 -10.16 -11.58 -8.01
CA PHE A 66 -9.10 -10.90 -7.26
C PHE A 66 -7.92 -10.49 -8.14
N ARG A 67 -7.52 -11.35 -9.08
CA ARG A 67 -6.47 -11.02 -10.06
C ARG A 67 -6.90 -9.86 -10.96
N GLU A 68 -8.13 -9.90 -11.48
CA GLU A 68 -8.66 -8.80 -12.31
C GLU A 68 -8.72 -7.47 -11.54
N CYS A 69 -9.05 -7.50 -10.24
CA CYS A 69 -8.99 -6.32 -9.38
C CYS A 69 -7.55 -5.80 -9.24
N LEU A 70 -6.55 -6.68 -9.12
CA LEU A 70 -5.14 -6.27 -9.08
C LEU A 70 -4.71 -5.65 -10.42
N ASP A 71 -5.08 -6.23 -11.56
CA ASP A 71 -4.77 -5.69 -12.88
C ASP A 71 -5.38 -4.27 -13.05
N LEU A 72 -6.62 -4.07 -12.57
CA LEU A 72 -7.27 -2.76 -12.57
C LEU A 72 -6.55 -1.76 -11.64
N LEU A 73 -6.10 -2.20 -10.46
CA LEU A 73 -5.35 -1.36 -9.52
C LEU A 73 -4.01 -0.91 -10.12
N VAL A 74 -3.23 -1.83 -10.71
CA VAL A 74 -1.97 -1.51 -11.37
C VAL A 74 -2.20 -0.48 -12.47
N ASN A 75 -3.15 -0.72 -13.38
CA ASN A 75 -3.49 0.22 -14.45
C ASN A 75 -4.02 1.58 -13.91
N ALA A 76 -4.66 1.59 -12.74
CA ALA A 76 -5.10 2.83 -12.10
C ALA A 76 -3.90 3.63 -11.58
N MET A 77 -2.97 2.98 -10.89
CA MET A 77 -1.77 3.59 -10.32
C MET A 77 -0.80 4.08 -11.41
N GLU A 78 -0.72 3.40 -12.55
CA GLU A 78 0.03 3.89 -13.72
C GLU A 78 -0.54 5.18 -14.29
N SER A 79 -1.88 5.29 -14.36
CA SER A 79 -2.55 6.47 -14.91
C SER A 79 -2.54 7.66 -13.96
N GLU A 80 -2.60 7.42 -12.66
CA GLU A 80 -2.62 8.45 -11.63
C GLU A 80 -1.99 7.94 -10.34
N THR A 81 -0.95 8.61 -9.86
CA THR A 81 -0.21 8.23 -8.66
C THR A 81 -0.87 8.86 -7.43
N ILE A 82 -1.92 8.20 -6.93
CA ILE A 82 -2.67 8.56 -5.71
C ILE A 82 -2.89 7.32 -4.83
N ASP A 83 -3.41 7.53 -3.62
CA ASP A 83 -3.78 6.46 -2.68
C ASP A 83 -5.09 5.78 -3.09
N TRP A 84 -5.01 4.87 -4.07
CA TRP A 84 -6.17 4.13 -4.57
C TRP A 84 -6.80 3.20 -3.54
N LEU A 85 -5.98 2.48 -2.77
CA LEU A 85 -6.49 1.52 -1.79
C LEU A 85 -7.16 2.21 -0.61
N GLY A 86 -6.60 3.34 -0.14
CA GLY A 86 -7.23 4.15 0.89
C GLY A 86 -8.57 4.72 0.43
N GLU A 87 -8.66 5.20 -0.81
CA GLU A 87 -9.94 5.69 -1.36
C GLU A 87 -11.00 4.59 -1.49
N ILE A 88 -10.61 3.37 -1.94
CA ILE A 88 -11.53 2.22 -2.02
C ILE A 88 -11.99 1.84 -0.61
N TYR A 89 -11.07 1.77 0.35
CA TYR A 89 -11.37 1.44 1.74
C TYR A 89 -12.39 2.41 2.38
N MET A 90 -12.18 3.71 2.15
CA MET A 90 -13.10 4.75 2.65
C MET A 90 -14.47 4.68 1.96
N GLU A 91 -14.52 4.45 0.65
CA GLU A 91 -15.78 4.33 -0.10
C GLU A 91 -16.58 3.10 0.32
N LEU A 92 -15.92 2.00 0.64
CA LEU A 92 -16.53 0.81 1.22
C LEU A 92 -16.96 0.98 2.70
N SER A 93 -16.68 2.14 3.30
CA SER A 93 -16.98 2.45 4.72
C SER A 93 -16.34 1.46 5.70
N LEU A 94 -15.15 0.98 5.41
CA LEU A 94 -14.41 0.01 6.22
C LEU A 94 -13.62 0.65 7.36
N ALA A 95 -13.42 1.97 7.32
CA ALA A 95 -12.69 2.70 8.35
C ALA A 95 -13.33 2.55 9.74
N ASN A 96 -12.51 2.21 10.72
CA ASN A 96 -12.96 2.04 12.09
C ASN A 96 -13.19 3.40 12.77
N LYS A 97 -14.41 3.91 12.69
CA LYS A 97 -14.81 5.20 13.26
C LYS A 97 -14.63 5.28 14.78
N SER A 98 -14.75 4.15 15.49
CA SER A 98 -14.59 4.11 16.95
C SER A 98 -13.12 4.29 17.38
N MET A 99 -12.17 3.97 16.51
CA MET A 99 -10.74 4.20 16.70
C MET A 99 -10.25 5.53 16.09
N GLY A 100 -11.16 6.36 15.57
CA GLY A 100 -10.80 7.63 14.92
C GLY A 100 -10.04 7.46 13.60
N GLN A 101 -10.12 6.28 12.96
CA GLN A 101 -9.41 6.00 11.73
C GLN A 101 -9.96 6.86 10.58
N CYS A 102 -9.12 7.75 10.06
CA CYS A 102 -9.45 8.64 8.96
C CYS A 102 -8.22 8.79 8.06
N PHE A 103 -8.33 8.36 6.81
CA PHE A 103 -7.25 8.54 5.86
C PHE A 103 -7.20 9.98 5.35
N THR A 104 -5.98 10.46 5.16
CA THR A 104 -5.75 11.80 4.62
C THR A 104 -6.24 11.87 3.17
N PRO A 105 -7.20 12.76 2.84
CA PRO A 105 -7.65 12.92 1.47
C PRO A 105 -6.51 13.26 0.50
N ASN A 106 -6.52 12.72 -0.71
CA ASN A 106 -5.43 12.88 -1.69
C ASN A 106 -5.04 14.34 -1.95
N HIS A 107 -6.01 15.27 -2.02
CA HIS A 107 -5.72 16.69 -2.21
C HIS A 107 -5.00 17.33 -1.01
N VAL A 108 -5.27 16.85 0.22
CA VAL A 108 -4.57 17.32 1.43
C VAL A 108 -3.16 16.74 1.47
N ALA A 109 -3.01 15.43 1.20
CA ALA A 109 -1.71 14.78 1.11
C ALA A 109 -0.84 15.45 0.03
N ARG A 110 -1.43 15.80 -1.13
CA ARG A 110 -0.74 16.50 -2.20
C ARG A 110 -0.27 17.90 -1.76
N LEU A 111 -1.11 18.67 -1.09
CA LEU A 111 -0.74 19.98 -0.55
C LEU A 111 0.44 19.86 0.43
N MET A 112 0.39 18.90 1.35
CA MET A 112 1.47 18.68 2.31
C MET A 112 2.78 18.28 1.62
N ALA A 113 2.72 17.42 0.60
CA ALA A 113 3.87 17.05 -0.21
C ALA A 113 4.48 18.27 -0.92
N GLU A 114 3.67 19.11 -1.56
CA GLU A 114 4.13 20.33 -2.25
C GLU A 114 4.79 21.33 -1.28
N LEU A 115 4.27 21.49 -0.07
CA LEU A 115 4.85 22.37 0.95
C LEU A 115 6.23 21.87 1.43
N SER A 116 6.42 20.55 1.47
CA SER A 116 7.68 19.93 1.91
C SER A 116 8.71 19.79 0.77
N LEU A 117 8.25 19.87 -0.48
CA LEU A 117 9.03 19.54 -1.66
C LEU A 117 10.34 20.36 -1.82
N PRO A 118 10.37 21.69 -1.55
CA PRO A 118 11.61 22.46 -1.72
C PRO A 118 12.74 21.95 -0.82
N SER A 119 12.46 21.64 0.44
CA SER A 119 13.46 21.12 1.38
C SER A 119 13.89 19.69 1.02
N ILE A 120 12.96 18.88 0.54
CA ILE A 120 13.22 17.49 0.10
C ILE A 120 14.10 17.49 -1.15
N ILE A 121 13.83 18.35 -2.12
CA ILE A 121 14.67 18.48 -3.33
C ILE A 121 16.08 18.94 -2.96
N ALA A 122 16.22 19.95 -2.11
CA ALA A 122 17.52 20.40 -1.65
C ALA A 122 18.33 19.27 -1.00
N GLU A 123 17.70 18.44 -0.18
CA GLU A 123 18.35 17.28 0.42
C GLU A 123 18.72 16.20 -0.63
N ILE A 124 17.85 15.96 -1.62
CA ILE A 124 18.15 15.03 -2.72
C ILE A 124 19.35 15.52 -3.55
N GLU A 125 19.45 16.83 -3.81
CA GLU A 125 20.56 17.42 -4.57
C GLU A 125 21.88 17.34 -3.78
N GLU A 126 21.82 17.52 -2.46
CA GLU A 126 23.00 17.43 -1.59
C GLU A 126 23.44 15.97 -1.38
N LYS A 127 22.49 15.05 -1.08
CA LYS A 127 22.80 13.68 -0.62
C LYS A 127 22.55 12.59 -1.68
N GLY A 128 22.00 12.97 -2.83
CA GLY A 128 21.62 12.04 -3.90
C GLY A 128 20.31 11.30 -3.68
N ARG A 129 19.83 11.18 -2.45
CA ARG A 129 18.57 10.53 -2.03
C ARG A 129 18.16 10.99 -0.64
N ILE A 130 16.89 10.72 -0.25
CA ILE A 130 16.40 10.95 1.11
C ILE A 130 15.92 9.66 1.76
N HIS A 131 15.98 9.65 3.09
CA HIS A 131 15.31 8.67 3.94
C HIS A 131 14.10 9.35 4.58
N TYR A 132 12.90 8.89 4.21
CA TYR A 132 11.64 9.42 4.71
C TYR A 132 11.03 8.45 5.72
N TYR A 133 10.65 8.98 6.88
CA TYR A 133 10.03 8.21 7.96
C TYR A 133 8.59 8.64 8.18
N GLU A 134 7.66 7.68 8.20
CA GLU A 134 6.24 7.89 8.43
C GLU A 134 5.72 6.95 9.52
N PRO A 135 5.51 7.44 10.74
CA PRO A 135 5.18 6.60 11.91
C PRO A 135 3.71 6.13 11.97
N CYS A 136 2.81 6.71 11.19
CA CYS A 136 1.39 6.37 11.14
C CYS A 136 0.91 6.44 9.68
N CYS A 137 1.45 5.55 8.85
CA CYS A 137 1.36 5.69 7.40
C CYS A 137 -0.06 5.45 6.82
N GLY A 138 -0.94 4.77 7.55
CA GLY A 138 -2.23 4.36 7.01
C GLY A 138 -2.06 3.54 5.73
N SER A 139 -2.80 3.88 4.71
CA SER A 139 -2.66 3.31 3.36
C SER A 139 -1.49 3.86 2.54
N GLY A 140 -0.72 4.83 3.08
CA GLY A 140 0.45 5.41 2.44
C GLY A 140 0.21 6.72 1.69
N SER A 141 -0.92 7.40 1.90
CA SER A 141 -1.32 8.57 1.12
C SER A 141 -0.26 9.67 1.10
N MET A 142 0.40 9.97 2.23
CA MET A 142 1.47 10.99 2.32
C MET A 142 2.70 10.61 1.49
N ILE A 143 3.12 9.34 1.57
CA ILE A 143 4.29 8.82 0.85
C ILE A 143 4.02 8.81 -0.66
N ILE A 144 2.82 8.37 -1.07
CA ILE A 144 2.40 8.33 -2.48
C ILE A 144 2.29 9.73 -3.06
N ALA A 145 1.74 10.68 -2.29
CA ALA A 145 1.67 12.08 -2.71
C ALA A 145 3.06 12.70 -2.88
N LEU A 146 4.02 12.39 -2.00
CA LEU A 146 5.40 12.81 -2.14
C LEU A 146 6.05 12.22 -3.40
N ALA A 147 5.86 10.92 -3.64
CA ALA A 147 6.37 10.26 -4.85
C ALA A 147 5.80 10.89 -6.14
N SER A 148 4.50 11.23 -6.14
CA SER A 148 3.83 11.93 -7.23
C SER A 148 4.41 13.34 -7.43
N ALA A 149 4.59 14.10 -6.34
CA ALA A 149 5.14 15.46 -6.39
C ALA A 149 6.59 15.49 -6.91
N LEU A 150 7.41 14.51 -6.51
CA LEU A 150 8.78 14.35 -7.03
C LEU A 150 8.77 14.02 -8.53
N LYS A 151 7.88 13.13 -8.97
CA LYS A 151 7.72 12.79 -10.39
C LYS A 151 7.38 14.01 -11.25
N ASP A 152 6.52 14.90 -10.76
CA ASP A 152 6.16 16.14 -11.47
C ASP A 152 7.33 17.14 -11.56
N LYS A 153 8.36 16.97 -10.74
CA LYS A 153 9.63 17.71 -10.80
C LYS A 153 10.76 16.90 -11.47
N GLU A 154 10.40 15.84 -12.21
CA GLU A 154 11.32 14.98 -12.95
C GLU A 154 12.31 14.18 -12.07
N TYR A 155 12.04 14.09 -10.75
CA TYR A 155 12.80 13.20 -9.85
C TYR A 155 12.20 11.80 -9.84
N ASN A 156 13.04 10.78 -10.07
CA ASN A 156 12.62 9.39 -10.01
C ASN A 156 12.55 8.91 -8.54
N SER A 157 11.33 8.79 -8.02
CA SER A 157 11.09 8.35 -6.63
C SER A 157 11.67 6.96 -6.32
N GLN A 158 11.80 6.06 -7.30
CA GLN A 158 12.38 4.72 -7.10
C GLN A 158 13.85 4.78 -6.69
N THR A 159 14.59 5.79 -7.18
CA THR A 159 16.01 5.96 -6.88
C THR A 159 16.27 7.02 -5.80
N LYS A 160 15.35 7.96 -5.62
CA LYS A 160 15.52 9.11 -4.72
C LYS A 160 14.91 8.93 -3.35
N LEU A 161 13.93 8.01 -3.19
CA LEU A 161 13.27 7.74 -1.91
C LEU A 161 13.72 6.40 -1.33
N THR A 162 13.98 6.41 -0.02
CA THR A 162 14.03 5.20 0.82
C THR A 162 13.08 5.44 1.99
N ILE A 163 12.07 4.59 2.12
CA ILE A 163 10.97 4.77 3.06
C ILE A 163 11.13 3.82 4.25
N HIS A 164 10.90 4.35 5.44
CA HIS A 164 10.56 3.55 6.61
C HIS A 164 9.20 4.00 7.11
N CYS A 165 8.22 3.12 7.07
CA CYS A 165 6.86 3.45 7.49
C CYS A 165 6.30 2.41 8.46
N GLU A 166 5.44 2.88 9.35
CA GLU A 166 4.86 2.10 10.43
C GLU A 166 3.36 2.38 10.51
N ASP A 167 2.60 1.38 10.90
CA ASP A 167 1.21 1.53 11.32
C ASP A 167 0.86 0.41 12.31
N LEU A 168 -0.06 0.68 13.23
CA LEU A 168 -0.54 -0.31 14.18
C LEU A 168 -1.54 -1.28 13.51
N ASP A 169 -2.32 -0.78 12.55
CA ASP A 169 -3.30 -1.57 11.81
C ASP A 169 -2.62 -2.31 10.66
N GLN A 170 -2.68 -3.64 10.71
CA GLN A 170 -2.06 -4.50 9.71
C GLN A 170 -2.64 -4.28 8.31
N THR A 171 -3.96 -4.10 8.18
CA THR A 171 -4.59 -3.89 6.88
C THR A 171 -4.14 -2.58 6.25
N CYS A 172 -4.06 -1.51 7.07
CA CYS A 172 -3.55 -0.22 6.65
C CYS A 172 -2.12 -0.33 6.14
N LEU A 173 -1.23 -0.92 6.95
CA LEU A 173 0.16 -1.12 6.55
C LEU A 173 0.29 -1.95 5.28
N LEU A 174 -0.49 -3.02 5.13
CA LEU A 174 -0.43 -3.85 3.91
C LEU A 174 -0.98 -3.13 2.68
N MET A 175 -1.95 -2.23 2.81
CA MET A 175 -2.35 -1.33 1.71
C MET A 175 -1.19 -0.44 1.28
N CYS A 176 -0.49 0.17 2.25
CA CYS A 176 0.72 0.95 1.99
C CYS A 176 1.80 0.10 1.30
N TYR A 177 2.14 -1.06 1.87
CA TYR A 177 3.13 -1.98 1.31
C TYR A 177 2.83 -2.38 -0.14
N VAL A 178 1.58 -2.75 -0.45
CA VAL A 178 1.16 -3.15 -1.80
C VAL A 178 1.34 -1.99 -2.78
N GLN A 179 0.86 -0.81 -2.45
CA GLN A 179 0.96 0.36 -3.31
C GLN A 179 2.42 0.79 -3.55
N LEU A 180 3.25 0.82 -2.50
CA LEU A 180 4.68 1.15 -2.65
C LEU A 180 5.43 0.08 -3.46
N SER A 181 5.04 -1.18 -3.34
CA SER A 181 5.59 -2.28 -4.15
C SER A 181 5.26 -2.12 -5.63
N ILE A 182 4.01 -1.78 -5.97
CA ILE A 182 3.57 -1.52 -7.35
C ILE A 182 4.31 -0.30 -7.94
N LEU A 183 4.53 0.76 -7.15
CA LEU A 183 5.26 1.95 -7.57
C LEU A 183 6.78 1.72 -7.67
N GLY A 184 7.30 0.58 -7.24
CA GLY A 184 8.73 0.27 -7.22
C GLY A 184 9.52 1.12 -6.21
N ILE A 185 8.89 1.57 -5.13
CA ILE A 185 9.52 2.39 -4.10
C ILE A 185 10.23 1.49 -3.08
N LYS A 186 11.47 1.84 -2.72
CA LYS A 186 12.22 1.17 -1.65
C LYS A 186 11.57 1.48 -0.30
N ALA A 187 10.98 0.46 0.35
CA ALA A 187 10.32 0.66 1.63
C ALA A 187 10.52 -0.52 2.58
N LYS A 188 10.74 -0.18 3.84
CA LYS A 188 10.58 -1.05 4.99
C LYS A 188 9.31 -0.64 5.71
N CYS A 189 8.31 -1.51 5.69
CA CYS A 189 7.00 -1.30 6.30
C CYS A 189 6.87 -2.20 7.55
N GLN A 190 6.44 -1.65 8.68
CA GLN A 190 6.32 -2.41 9.92
C GLN A 190 4.93 -2.26 10.53
N VAL A 191 4.29 -3.40 10.82
CA VAL A 191 3.16 -3.39 11.76
C VAL A 191 3.76 -3.18 13.13
N LYS A 192 3.54 -2.00 13.71
CA LYS A 192 4.27 -1.57 14.90
C LYS A 192 3.42 -0.60 15.73
N ASN A 193 3.51 -0.75 17.04
CA ASN A 193 3.08 0.30 17.95
C ASN A 193 4.23 1.31 18.10
N THR A 194 4.13 2.44 17.43
CA THR A 194 5.19 3.48 17.40
C THR A 194 5.46 4.08 18.78
N LEU A 195 4.45 4.11 19.67
CA LEU A 195 4.61 4.66 21.03
C LEU A 195 5.38 3.71 21.95
N THR A 196 5.11 2.40 21.86
CA THR A 196 5.80 1.37 22.67
C THR A 196 7.04 0.79 21.99
N ASN A 197 7.23 1.07 20.72
CA ASN A 197 8.24 0.46 19.84
C ASN A 197 8.11 -1.06 19.66
N GLU A 198 6.96 -1.64 19.99
CA GLU A 198 6.69 -3.06 19.78
C GLU A 198 6.41 -3.36 18.30
N VAL A 199 7.23 -4.23 17.69
CA VAL A 199 7.12 -4.64 16.29
C VAL A 199 6.43 -5.99 16.20
N PHE A 200 5.33 -6.06 15.46
CA PHE A 200 4.55 -7.29 15.23
C PHE A 200 4.96 -8.01 13.95
N SER A 201 5.20 -7.27 12.87
CA SER A 201 5.69 -7.84 11.62
C SER A 201 6.46 -6.80 10.78
N THR A 202 7.33 -7.30 9.88
CA THR A 202 8.13 -6.46 8.98
C THR A 202 7.97 -6.95 7.54
N TRP A 203 7.78 -5.99 6.63
CA TRP A 203 7.60 -6.18 5.21
C TRP A 203 8.58 -5.29 4.45
N GLN A 204 9.32 -5.87 3.52
CA GLN A 204 10.20 -5.11 2.62
C GLN A 204 9.63 -5.17 1.21
N THR A 205 9.51 -4.02 0.54
CA THR A 205 9.09 -4.01 -0.86
C THR A 205 10.10 -4.76 -1.73
N PRO A 206 9.65 -5.39 -2.84
CA PRO A 206 10.56 -6.08 -3.75
C PRO A 206 11.75 -5.23 -4.17
N PHE A 207 11.51 -3.93 -4.43
CA PHE A 207 12.56 -2.99 -4.83
C PHE A 207 13.58 -2.71 -3.71
N SER A 208 13.12 -2.74 -2.43
CA SER A 208 14.01 -2.62 -1.26
C SER A 208 14.93 -3.83 -1.11
N ILE A 209 14.44 -5.05 -1.42
CA ILE A 209 15.23 -6.28 -1.32
C ILE A 209 16.28 -6.34 -2.43
N LEU A 210 15.93 -5.91 -3.65
CA LEU A 210 16.82 -5.96 -4.81
C LEU A 210 17.90 -4.87 -4.81
N PHE A 211 17.58 -3.68 -4.29
CA PHE A 211 18.41 -2.47 -4.47
C PHE A 211 18.63 -1.69 -3.15
N GLY A 212 18.28 -2.29 -2.02
CA GLY A 212 18.40 -1.69 -0.68
C GLY A 212 19.80 -1.73 -0.10
#